data_83b06a62cf935e61cedcdf7cd16ea0c1
#
_entry.id   83b06a62cf935e61cedcdf7cd16ea0c1
#
_cell.length_a   1.000
_cell.length_b   1.000
_cell.length_c   1.000
_cell.angle_alpha   90.00
_cell.angle_beta   90.00
_cell.angle_gamma   90.00
#
_symmetry.space_group_name_H-M   'P 1'
#
loop_
_entity.id
_entity.type
_entity.pdbx_description
1 polymer ?
#
loop_
_entity_poly.entity_id
_entity_poly.type
_entity_poly.pdbx_seq_one_letter_code
_entity_poly.pdbx_strand_id
1 'polypeptide(L)'
;IGNNLNKVTAIELTGISVPQSSFIQQTSGLITILVPEAAEQGPVILKTSEGDVTSKTAINFDVPVIITSFTTAARPGENITITGEYLNWVESVTFGKDVVVTEFVTRSLTELVVTVPAEAQTGTLIISTGGTEPLTIETEEELVVALPAISEFSPNPAERGGNITIKGTNLDLTMGVLFKGLIEPVTSFVSQSATELVVTIPDTANKGKITLLAHSLVAVESEDVLELVGDLPPLAPLGLVFYDDALENGWQKWGGWGGGAVDMENSDNVRDGDKAIKVTFANDWGGPLQLGGGNSSTTGYSNVVFSIFGTAGTEGKQMNVLVAGKEKVITIVEGEWTEYNVPLTDYASPATINEFTLQGRGFAGTIYIDHIGLK
;
A
#
# COMPACT_ATOMS: atom_id res chain seq x y z
N ILE A 1 -38.54 -20.95 -41.29
CA ILE A 1 -39.03 -21.40 -42.59
C ILE A 1 -38.12 -22.55 -43.04
N GLY A 2 -38.71 -23.61 -43.57
CA GLY A 2 -37.95 -24.81 -44.00
C GLY A 2 -38.80 -25.84 -44.69
N ASN A 3 -38.39 -27.11 -44.68
CA ASN A 3 -39.14 -28.23 -45.23
C ASN A 3 -39.41 -29.26 -44.13
N ASN A 4 -40.55 -29.98 -44.21
CA ASN A 4 -40.93 -31.02 -43.26
C ASN A 4 -41.04 -30.54 -41.78
N LEU A 5 -41.29 -29.25 -41.57
CA LEU A 5 -41.35 -28.66 -40.24
C LEU A 5 -42.54 -29.17 -39.40
N ASN A 6 -43.54 -29.78 -40.04
CA ASN A 6 -44.64 -30.47 -39.37
C ASN A 6 -44.23 -31.69 -38.53
N LYS A 7 -42.96 -32.17 -38.69
CA LYS A 7 -42.36 -33.27 -37.90
C LYS A 7 -41.69 -32.80 -36.61
N VAL A 8 -41.52 -31.50 -36.43
CA VAL A 8 -40.83 -30.92 -35.26
C VAL A 8 -41.71 -31.03 -34.01
N THR A 9 -41.20 -31.58 -32.96
CA THR A 9 -41.87 -31.80 -31.67
C THR A 9 -41.42 -30.80 -30.58
N ALA A 10 -40.25 -30.20 -30.73
CA ALA A 10 -39.77 -29.12 -29.89
C ALA A 10 -38.72 -28.29 -30.61
N ILE A 11 -38.53 -27.08 -30.21
CA ILE A 11 -37.41 -26.21 -30.61
C ILE A 11 -36.57 -25.94 -29.37
N GLU A 12 -35.32 -26.35 -29.42
CA GLU A 12 -34.30 -26.03 -28.42
C GLU A 12 -33.67 -24.71 -28.82
N LEU A 13 -33.79 -23.73 -27.98
CA LEU A 13 -32.96 -22.52 -27.97
C LEU A 13 -31.94 -22.66 -26.85
N THR A 14 -30.79 -22.00 -26.95
CA THR A 14 -29.83 -22.01 -25.85
C THR A 14 -30.54 -21.50 -24.58
N GLY A 15 -30.44 -22.25 -23.50
CA GLY A 15 -31.05 -21.95 -22.20
C GLY A 15 -32.49 -22.45 -22.02
N ILE A 16 -33.27 -22.75 -23.08
CA ILE A 16 -34.67 -23.14 -22.96
C ILE A 16 -35.17 -23.99 -24.12
N SER A 17 -36.11 -24.89 -23.79
CA SER A 17 -36.86 -25.69 -24.78
C SER A 17 -38.27 -25.19 -24.96
N VAL A 18 -38.71 -25.01 -26.21
CA VAL A 18 -40.09 -24.65 -26.59
C VAL A 18 -40.80 -25.88 -27.14
N PRO A 19 -41.72 -26.50 -26.39
CA PRO A 19 -42.45 -27.70 -26.85
C PRO A 19 -43.42 -27.36 -27.94
N GLN A 20 -43.82 -28.33 -28.74
CA GLN A 20 -44.80 -28.18 -29.82
C GLN A 20 -46.11 -27.55 -29.40
N SER A 21 -46.57 -27.84 -28.17
CA SER A 21 -47.78 -27.25 -27.60
C SER A 21 -47.75 -25.73 -27.44
N SER A 22 -46.55 -25.12 -27.46
CA SER A 22 -46.31 -23.67 -27.37
C SER A 22 -46.06 -23.03 -28.73
N PHE A 23 -46.19 -23.77 -29.83
CA PHE A 23 -46.03 -23.18 -31.15
C PHE A 23 -47.29 -22.36 -31.49
N ILE A 24 -47.09 -21.13 -31.93
CA ILE A 24 -48.18 -20.25 -32.41
C ILE A 24 -48.72 -20.82 -33.72
N GLN A 25 -47.85 -21.30 -34.59
CA GLN A 25 -48.21 -21.89 -35.87
C GLN A 25 -47.21 -22.99 -36.26
N GLN A 26 -47.70 -24.08 -36.82
CA GLN A 26 -46.89 -25.11 -37.41
C GLN A 26 -47.47 -25.62 -38.71
N THR A 27 -46.68 -25.59 -39.77
CA THR A 27 -47.00 -26.17 -41.09
C THR A 27 -45.80 -26.99 -41.59
N SER A 28 -45.89 -27.59 -42.77
CA SER A 28 -44.74 -28.26 -43.36
C SER A 28 -43.59 -27.31 -43.75
N GLY A 29 -43.89 -26.00 -43.92
CA GLY A 29 -42.92 -25.02 -44.37
C GLY A 29 -42.59 -23.91 -43.36
N LEU A 30 -43.36 -23.81 -42.24
CA LEU A 30 -43.22 -22.70 -41.27
C LEU A 30 -43.56 -23.19 -39.87
N ILE A 31 -42.73 -22.78 -38.92
CA ILE A 31 -43.07 -22.75 -37.49
C ILE A 31 -42.93 -21.31 -37.00
N THR A 32 -43.88 -20.86 -36.20
CA THR A 32 -43.86 -19.59 -35.49
C THR A 32 -43.92 -19.88 -34.02
N ILE A 33 -43.01 -19.31 -33.26
CA ILE A 33 -42.98 -19.37 -31.79
C ILE A 33 -42.85 -17.96 -31.20
N LEU A 34 -43.29 -17.80 -29.98
CA LEU A 34 -42.85 -16.69 -29.16
C LEU A 34 -41.46 -17.09 -28.60
N VAL A 35 -40.48 -16.22 -28.75
CA VAL A 35 -39.17 -16.44 -28.15
C VAL A 35 -39.26 -16.19 -26.64
N PRO A 36 -38.98 -17.21 -25.81
CA PRO A 36 -38.99 -17.04 -24.35
C PRO A 36 -37.94 -16.04 -23.88
N GLU A 37 -38.21 -15.29 -22.81
CA GLU A 37 -37.29 -14.32 -22.21
C GLU A 37 -35.99 -14.98 -21.75
N ALA A 38 -36.02 -16.25 -21.33
CA ALA A 38 -34.84 -17.01 -20.90
C ALA A 38 -34.01 -17.59 -22.06
N ALA A 39 -34.37 -17.29 -23.31
CA ALA A 39 -33.55 -17.73 -24.46
C ALA A 39 -32.26 -16.94 -24.52
N GLU A 40 -31.16 -17.66 -24.79
CA GLU A 40 -29.82 -17.08 -24.97
C GLU A 40 -29.38 -17.17 -26.42
N GLN A 41 -28.35 -16.41 -26.80
CA GLN A 41 -27.80 -16.54 -28.14
C GLN A 41 -27.25 -17.96 -28.38
N GLY A 42 -27.40 -18.43 -29.58
CA GLY A 42 -26.89 -19.74 -29.95
C GLY A 42 -27.63 -20.38 -31.11
N PRO A 43 -27.29 -21.63 -31.46
CA PRO A 43 -27.96 -22.36 -32.54
C PRO A 43 -29.41 -22.73 -32.14
N VAL A 44 -30.27 -22.77 -33.11
CA VAL A 44 -31.61 -23.34 -32.99
C VAL A 44 -31.55 -24.83 -33.34
N ILE A 45 -32.05 -25.69 -32.46
CA ILE A 45 -32.11 -27.12 -32.68
C ILE A 45 -33.60 -27.52 -32.78
N LEU A 46 -33.98 -28.08 -33.91
CA LEU A 46 -35.30 -28.66 -34.12
C LEU A 46 -35.25 -30.13 -33.68
N LYS A 47 -36.05 -30.49 -32.70
CA LYS A 47 -36.24 -31.88 -32.26
C LYS A 47 -37.26 -32.59 -33.11
N THR A 48 -36.93 -33.73 -33.65
CA THR A 48 -37.88 -34.57 -34.41
C THR A 48 -37.72 -36.04 -33.99
N SER A 49 -38.72 -36.88 -34.34
CA SER A 49 -38.63 -38.34 -34.12
C SER A 49 -37.56 -39.04 -34.95
N GLU A 50 -37.02 -38.36 -35.98
CA GLU A 50 -36.01 -38.90 -36.89
C GLU A 50 -34.62 -38.40 -36.57
N GLY A 51 -34.45 -37.50 -35.51
CA GLY A 51 -33.20 -36.90 -35.08
C GLY A 51 -33.31 -35.39 -35.01
N ASP A 52 -32.22 -34.78 -34.53
CA ASP A 52 -32.10 -33.34 -34.31
C ASP A 52 -31.54 -32.64 -35.56
N VAL A 53 -32.06 -31.44 -35.83
CA VAL A 53 -31.60 -30.59 -36.93
C VAL A 53 -31.15 -29.25 -36.35
N THR A 54 -29.85 -28.96 -36.44
CA THR A 54 -29.26 -27.71 -35.90
C THR A 54 -29.17 -26.65 -37.02
N SER A 55 -29.51 -25.40 -36.69
CA SER A 55 -29.36 -24.27 -37.60
C SER A 55 -27.89 -24.02 -37.93
N LYS A 56 -27.59 -23.50 -39.14
CA LYS A 56 -26.24 -23.13 -39.56
C LYS A 56 -25.76 -21.81 -38.94
N THR A 57 -26.70 -20.99 -38.50
CA THR A 57 -26.43 -19.70 -37.89
C THR A 57 -27.05 -19.65 -36.48
N ALA A 58 -26.42 -18.95 -35.60
CA ALA A 58 -26.96 -18.67 -34.27
C ALA A 58 -28.07 -17.60 -34.35
N ILE A 59 -29.07 -17.70 -33.47
CA ILE A 59 -29.93 -16.58 -33.15
C ILE A 59 -29.17 -15.63 -32.24
N ASN A 60 -29.25 -14.34 -32.54
CA ASN A 60 -28.76 -13.26 -31.71
C ASN A 60 -29.96 -12.39 -31.31
N PHE A 61 -29.83 -11.73 -30.17
CA PHE A 61 -30.88 -10.88 -29.62
C PHE A 61 -30.25 -9.53 -29.21
N ASP A 62 -31.02 -8.47 -29.27
CA ASP A 62 -30.74 -7.19 -28.66
C ASP A 62 -31.54 -7.17 -27.32
N VAL A 63 -30.83 -7.31 -26.20
CA VAL A 63 -31.43 -7.46 -24.88
C VAL A 63 -30.97 -6.34 -23.96
N PRO A 64 -31.89 -5.51 -23.45
CA PRO A 64 -31.52 -4.43 -22.53
C PRO A 64 -31.30 -5.02 -21.13
N VAL A 65 -30.07 -5.42 -20.83
CA VAL A 65 -29.68 -5.83 -19.47
C VAL A 65 -29.78 -4.62 -18.54
N ILE A 66 -30.49 -4.79 -17.43
CA ILE A 66 -30.70 -3.75 -16.41
C ILE A 66 -30.17 -4.26 -15.08
N ILE A 67 -29.33 -3.48 -14.42
CA ILE A 67 -28.89 -3.73 -13.03
C ILE A 67 -29.78 -2.91 -12.10
N THR A 68 -30.43 -3.58 -11.15
CA THR A 68 -31.32 -2.93 -10.18
C THR A 68 -30.62 -2.70 -8.84
N SER A 69 -29.83 -3.68 -8.40
CA SER A 69 -29.01 -3.56 -7.17
C SER A 69 -27.89 -4.59 -7.16
N PHE A 70 -26.94 -4.40 -6.27
CA PHE A 70 -25.90 -5.39 -6.00
C PHE A 70 -25.40 -5.29 -4.55
N THR A 71 -24.66 -6.31 -4.08
CA THR A 71 -23.96 -6.30 -2.79
C THR A 71 -22.83 -5.26 -2.84
N THR A 72 -22.90 -4.23 -1.98
CA THR A 72 -21.96 -3.09 -2.01
C THR A 72 -20.69 -3.27 -1.18
N ALA A 73 -20.59 -4.35 -0.38
CA ALA A 73 -19.37 -4.67 0.39
C ALA A 73 -19.20 -6.18 0.51
N ALA A 74 -17.97 -6.66 0.31
CA ALA A 74 -17.64 -8.08 0.44
C ALA A 74 -16.15 -8.28 0.69
N ARG A 75 -15.80 -9.48 1.18
CA ARG A 75 -14.41 -9.94 1.28
C ARG A 75 -14.01 -10.67 0.00
N PRO A 76 -12.73 -10.65 -0.37
CA PRO A 76 -12.17 -11.58 -1.35
C PRO A 76 -12.55 -13.03 -0.99
N GLY A 77 -13.02 -13.79 -1.99
CA GLY A 77 -13.51 -15.15 -1.83
C GLY A 77 -14.98 -15.29 -1.44
N GLU A 78 -15.65 -14.21 -1.03
CA GLU A 78 -17.09 -14.21 -0.81
C GLU A 78 -17.86 -13.99 -2.11
N ASN A 79 -19.14 -14.39 -2.09
CA ASN A 79 -20.04 -14.18 -3.21
C ASN A 79 -20.78 -12.85 -3.07
N ILE A 80 -20.88 -12.11 -4.14
CA ILE A 80 -21.78 -10.97 -4.29
C ILE A 80 -22.95 -11.36 -5.17
N THR A 81 -24.11 -10.78 -4.91
CA THR A 81 -25.33 -10.95 -5.70
C THR A 81 -25.63 -9.66 -6.44
N ILE A 82 -25.82 -9.76 -7.74
CA ILE A 82 -26.31 -8.69 -8.62
C ILE A 82 -27.73 -9.06 -9.01
N THR A 83 -28.67 -8.14 -8.86
CA THR A 83 -30.08 -8.33 -9.25
C THR A 83 -30.45 -7.38 -10.37
N GLY A 84 -31.35 -7.83 -11.24
CA GLY A 84 -31.73 -7.03 -12.39
C GLY A 84 -32.66 -7.75 -13.35
N GLU A 85 -32.60 -7.40 -14.62
CA GLU A 85 -33.33 -8.03 -15.71
C GLU A 85 -32.37 -8.51 -16.79
N TYR A 86 -32.67 -9.68 -17.38
CA TYR A 86 -31.88 -10.32 -18.45
C TYR A 86 -30.40 -10.62 -18.08
N LEU A 87 -30.12 -10.89 -16.79
CA LEU A 87 -28.75 -11.14 -16.30
C LEU A 87 -28.14 -12.45 -16.83
N ASN A 88 -28.97 -13.34 -17.40
CA ASN A 88 -28.52 -14.52 -18.13
C ASN A 88 -27.68 -14.18 -19.39
N TRP A 89 -27.70 -12.92 -19.84
CA TRP A 89 -26.91 -12.42 -20.96
C TRP A 89 -25.55 -11.85 -20.56
N VAL A 90 -25.27 -11.76 -19.28
CA VAL A 90 -23.97 -11.29 -18.77
C VAL A 90 -22.91 -12.34 -19.07
N GLU A 91 -21.83 -11.93 -19.72
CA GLU A 91 -20.67 -12.78 -20.03
C GLU A 91 -19.51 -12.58 -19.08
N SER A 92 -19.35 -11.36 -18.55
CA SER A 92 -18.29 -11.06 -17.59
C SER A 92 -18.67 -9.94 -16.63
N VAL A 93 -18.07 -10.01 -15.42
CA VAL A 93 -18.07 -8.94 -14.43
C VAL A 93 -16.60 -8.57 -14.18
N THR A 94 -16.27 -7.28 -14.40
CA THR A 94 -14.93 -6.75 -14.12
C THR A 94 -14.98 -5.99 -12.79
N PHE A 95 -14.11 -6.38 -11.87
CA PHE A 95 -13.92 -5.76 -10.58
C PHE A 95 -12.84 -4.67 -10.66
N GLY A 96 -12.72 -3.87 -9.62
CA GLY A 96 -11.63 -2.90 -9.48
C GLY A 96 -10.26 -3.53 -9.76
N LYS A 97 -9.33 -2.77 -10.33
CA LYS A 97 -8.03 -3.20 -10.87
C LYS A 97 -8.16 -4.10 -12.12
N ASP A 98 -9.25 -3.94 -12.89
CA ASP A 98 -9.48 -4.66 -14.16
C ASP A 98 -9.50 -6.19 -14.02
N VAL A 99 -9.92 -6.72 -12.86
CA VAL A 99 -10.00 -8.16 -12.64
C VAL A 99 -11.30 -8.69 -13.21
N VAL A 100 -11.19 -9.43 -14.32
CA VAL A 100 -12.34 -9.96 -15.07
C VAL A 100 -12.72 -11.35 -14.57
N VAL A 101 -14.01 -11.56 -14.29
CA VAL A 101 -14.59 -12.86 -13.93
C VAL A 101 -15.65 -13.24 -14.98
N THR A 102 -15.54 -14.45 -15.49
CA THR A 102 -16.46 -15.04 -16.49
C THR A 102 -17.19 -16.29 -15.96
N GLU A 103 -16.77 -16.78 -14.80
CA GLU A 103 -17.41 -17.91 -14.13
C GLU A 103 -18.35 -17.42 -13.04
N PHE A 104 -19.59 -17.87 -13.08
CA PHE A 104 -20.64 -17.45 -12.17
C PHE A 104 -21.12 -18.61 -11.31
N VAL A 105 -21.36 -18.32 -10.01
CA VAL A 105 -21.98 -19.29 -9.09
C VAL A 105 -23.43 -19.54 -9.47
N THR A 106 -24.14 -18.46 -9.80
CA THR A 106 -25.52 -18.51 -10.33
C THR A 106 -25.62 -17.49 -11.46
N ARG A 107 -26.28 -17.88 -12.55
CA ARG A 107 -26.65 -16.97 -13.63
C ARG A 107 -28.09 -17.29 -14.07
N SER A 108 -28.99 -16.36 -13.85
CA SER A 108 -30.40 -16.47 -14.18
C SER A 108 -30.91 -15.19 -14.82
N LEU A 109 -32.19 -15.15 -15.17
CA LEU A 109 -32.82 -13.98 -15.78
C LEU A 109 -32.76 -12.74 -14.86
N THR A 110 -32.83 -12.93 -13.52
CA THR A 110 -32.97 -11.84 -12.55
C THR A 110 -31.87 -11.80 -11.48
N GLU A 111 -31.00 -12.78 -11.48
CA GLU A 111 -29.93 -12.90 -10.46
C GLU A 111 -28.63 -13.40 -11.07
N LEU A 112 -27.55 -12.74 -10.74
CA LEU A 112 -26.18 -13.13 -11.03
C LEU A 112 -25.39 -13.17 -9.74
N VAL A 113 -24.79 -14.33 -9.40
CA VAL A 113 -23.93 -14.50 -8.23
C VAL A 113 -22.51 -14.76 -8.71
N VAL A 114 -21.58 -13.93 -8.26
CA VAL A 114 -20.17 -13.99 -8.64
C VAL A 114 -19.29 -13.93 -7.41
N THR A 115 -18.19 -14.70 -7.42
CA THR A 115 -17.20 -14.70 -6.33
C THR A 115 -16.22 -13.53 -6.52
N VAL A 116 -15.98 -12.76 -5.47
CA VAL A 116 -15.00 -11.66 -5.47
C VAL A 116 -13.58 -12.22 -5.59
N PRO A 117 -12.80 -11.87 -6.62
CA PRO A 117 -11.43 -12.33 -6.78
C PRO A 117 -10.50 -11.83 -5.66
N ALA A 118 -9.44 -12.59 -5.38
CA ALA A 118 -8.43 -12.22 -4.39
C ALA A 118 -7.70 -10.91 -4.74
N GLU A 119 -7.53 -10.64 -6.02
CA GLU A 119 -6.83 -9.48 -6.57
C GLU A 119 -7.73 -8.25 -6.74
N ALA A 120 -9.05 -8.38 -6.52
CA ALA A 120 -9.99 -7.28 -6.69
C ALA A 120 -9.70 -6.14 -5.70
N GLN A 121 -9.87 -4.92 -6.17
CA GLN A 121 -9.82 -3.69 -5.37
C GLN A 121 -11.21 -3.07 -5.28
N THR A 122 -11.41 -2.21 -4.30
CA THR A 122 -12.61 -1.36 -4.21
C THR A 122 -12.76 -0.55 -5.50
N GLY A 123 -13.97 -0.52 -6.04
CA GLY A 123 -14.30 0.21 -7.27
C GLY A 123 -15.66 -0.19 -7.81
N THR A 124 -16.09 0.47 -8.90
CA THR A 124 -17.29 0.15 -9.63
C THR A 124 -17.17 -1.23 -10.29
N LEU A 125 -18.30 -1.88 -10.50
CA LEU A 125 -18.38 -3.11 -11.28
C LEU A 125 -18.70 -2.75 -12.73
N ILE A 126 -17.98 -3.38 -13.67
CA ILE A 126 -18.27 -3.27 -15.08
C ILE A 126 -18.84 -4.60 -15.56
N ILE A 127 -20.10 -4.60 -15.97
CA ILE A 127 -20.83 -5.77 -16.43
C ILE A 127 -20.84 -5.76 -17.96
N SER A 128 -20.27 -6.78 -18.60
CA SER A 128 -20.29 -6.91 -20.05
C SER A 128 -21.25 -8.00 -20.47
N THR A 129 -22.03 -7.71 -21.48
CA THR A 129 -23.04 -8.62 -22.00
C THR A 129 -22.59 -9.23 -23.32
N GLY A 130 -23.16 -10.39 -23.66
CA GLY A 130 -23.08 -10.98 -24.98
C GLY A 130 -24.12 -10.40 -25.94
N GLY A 131 -24.27 -11.06 -27.08
CA GLY A 131 -25.24 -10.72 -28.10
C GLY A 131 -24.64 -10.10 -29.35
N THR A 132 -25.49 -9.61 -30.24
CA THR A 132 -25.07 -9.01 -31.52
C THR A 132 -24.43 -7.64 -31.32
N GLU A 133 -24.88 -6.92 -30.34
CA GLU A 133 -24.37 -5.63 -29.89
C GLU A 133 -24.04 -5.69 -28.39
N PRO A 134 -22.82 -6.15 -28.02
CA PRO A 134 -22.42 -6.25 -26.62
C PRO A 134 -22.49 -4.89 -25.94
N LEU A 135 -23.08 -4.86 -24.74
CA LEU A 135 -23.17 -3.67 -23.90
C LEU A 135 -22.16 -3.77 -22.76
N THR A 136 -21.70 -2.62 -22.31
CA THR A 136 -20.91 -2.47 -21.08
C THR A 136 -21.68 -1.54 -20.15
N ILE A 137 -21.98 -2.03 -18.95
CA ILE A 137 -22.76 -1.32 -17.93
C ILE A 137 -21.83 -1.17 -16.72
N GLU A 138 -21.61 0.07 -16.30
CA GLU A 138 -20.87 0.38 -15.09
C GLU A 138 -21.84 0.74 -13.97
N THR A 139 -21.59 0.21 -12.75
CA THR A 139 -22.41 0.53 -11.58
C THR A 139 -22.15 1.96 -11.11
N GLU A 140 -23.19 2.63 -10.58
CA GLU A 140 -23.04 3.97 -10.01
C GLU A 140 -22.34 3.94 -8.65
N GLU A 141 -22.55 2.88 -7.87
CA GLU A 141 -21.93 2.67 -6.57
C GLU A 141 -20.71 1.75 -6.70
N GLU A 142 -19.78 1.89 -5.77
CA GLU A 142 -18.60 1.04 -5.69
C GLU A 142 -18.87 -0.21 -4.84
N LEU A 143 -18.27 -1.33 -5.22
CA LEU A 143 -18.08 -2.47 -4.33
C LEU A 143 -16.90 -2.18 -3.40
N VAL A 144 -17.14 -2.10 -2.11
CA VAL A 144 -16.09 -1.99 -1.10
C VAL A 144 -15.50 -3.39 -0.84
N VAL A 145 -14.25 -3.59 -1.24
CA VAL A 145 -13.52 -4.84 -1.00
C VAL A 145 -12.75 -4.74 0.31
N ALA A 146 -12.99 -5.68 1.23
CA ALA A 146 -12.35 -5.69 2.53
C ALA A 146 -10.84 -5.88 2.43
N LEU A 147 -10.10 -5.11 3.23
CA LEU A 147 -8.65 -5.18 3.37
C LEU A 147 -8.27 -5.71 4.77
N PRO A 148 -7.04 -6.23 4.95
CA PRO A 148 -6.50 -6.50 6.28
C PRO A 148 -6.35 -5.18 7.05
N ALA A 149 -6.49 -5.23 8.38
CA ALA A 149 -6.23 -4.08 9.24
C ALA A 149 -5.50 -4.52 10.50
N ILE A 150 -4.51 -3.72 10.93
CA ILE A 150 -3.74 -3.93 12.15
C ILE A 150 -4.40 -3.16 13.28
N SER A 151 -4.63 -3.81 14.44
CA SER A 151 -5.05 -3.14 15.66
C SER A 151 -3.93 -3.01 16.69
N GLU A 152 -3.07 -4.01 16.80
CA GLU A 152 -1.91 -4.04 17.69
C GLU A 152 -0.89 -5.06 17.21
N PHE A 153 0.33 -4.98 17.72
CA PHE A 153 1.35 -6.01 17.55
C PHE A 153 2.23 -6.13 18.80
N SER A 154 2.75 -7.34 19.05
CA SER A 154 3.60 -7.62 20.20
C SER A 154 4.60 -8.75 19.93
N PRO A 155 5.77 -8.76 20.59
CA PRO A 155 6.30 -7.74 21.50
C PRO A 155 6.64 -6.42 20.78
N ASN A 156 6.67 -5.33 21.52
CA ASN A 156 7.17 -4.04 21.06
C ASN A 156 7.84 -3.33 22.25
N PRO A 157 9.18 -3.15 22.30
CA PRO A 157 10.18 -3.55 21.29
C PRO A 157 10.26 -5.05 21.04
N ALA A 158 10.59 -5.44 19.80
CA ALA A 158 10.78 -6.81 19.38
C ALA A 158 12.25 -7.12 19.04
N GLU A 159 12.63 -8.39 19.08
CA GLU A 159 13.98 -8.84 18.69
C GLU A 159 14.02 -9.11 17.17
N ARG A 160 15.12 -8.68 16.50
CA ARG A 160 15.43 -9.12 15.14
C ARG A 160 15.64 -10.62 15.11
N GLY A 161 15.16 -11.32 14.07
CA GLY A 161 15.11 -12.77 14.02
C GLY A 161 14.04 -13.41 14.93
N GLY A 162 13.40 -12.63 15.81
CA GLY A 162 12.30 -13.06 16.65
C GLY A 162 10.94 -13.04 15.93
N ASN A 163 9.92 -13.63 16.58
CA ASN A 163 8.57 -13.60 16.06
C ASN A 163 7.79 -12.40 16.63
N ILE A 164 7.01 -11.75 15.78
CA ILE A 164 6.04 -10.75 16.16
C ILE A 164 4.63 -11.26 15.87
N THR A 165 3.72 -11.06 16.80
CA THR A 165 2.30 -11.35 16.65
C THR A 165 1.57 -10.07 16.33
N ILE A 166 0.92 -10.02 15.16
CA ILE A 166 0.08 -8.92 14.70
C ILE A 166 -1.36 -9.34 14.91
N LYS A 167 -2.16 -8.50 15.58
CA LYS A 167 -3.60 -8.70 15.74
C LYS A 167 -4.38 -7.65 14.97
N GLY A 168 -5.58 -8.04 14.53
CA GLY A 168 -6.39 -7.15 13.71
C GLY A 168 -7.64 -7.82 13.15
N THR A 169 -8.03 -7.39 11.97
CA THR A 169 -9.16 -7.97 11.22
C THR A 169 -8.75 -8.31 9.82
N ASN A 170 -9.36 -9.35 9.26
CA ASN A 170 -9.09 -9.82 7.89
C ASN A 170 -7.60 -10.13 7.60
N LEU A 171 -6.82 -10.48 8.63
CA LEU A 171 -5.38 -10.73 8.48
C LEU A 171 -5.08 -11.95 7.59
N ASP A 172 -6.05 -12.85 7.40
CA ASP A 172 -6.01 -13.95 6.44
C ASP A 172 -5.94 -13.49 4.96
N LEU A 173 -6.28 -12.23 4.67
CA LEU A 173 -6.15 -11.61 3.35
C LEU A 173 -4.74 -11.04 3.09
N THR A 174 -3.83 -11.13 4.05
CA THR A 174 -2.46 -10.64 3.92
C THR A 174 -1.63 -11.61 3.08
N MET A 175 -1.05 -11.12 1.99
CA MET A 175 -0.10 -11.85 1.14
C MET A 175 1.33 -11.72 1.68
N GLY A 176 1.69 -10.57 2.25
CA GLY A 176 3.03 -10.31 2.76
C GLY A 176 3.07 -9.19 3.80
N VAL A 177 4.13 -9.21 4.61
CA VAL A 177 4.43 -8.19 5.62
C VAL A 177 5.74 -7.50 5.24
N LEU A 178 5.69 -6.20 5.02
CA LEU A 178 6.87 -5.39 4.73
C LEU A 178 7.30 -4.65 6.01
N PHE A 179 8.52 -4.90 6.45
CA PHE A 179 9.18 -4.15 7.51
C PHE A 179 10.02 -3.02 6.92
N LYS A 180 10.15 -1.91 7.65
CA LYS A 180 11.03 -0.81 7.21
C LYS A 180 12.46 -1.32 7.02
N GLY A 181 13.14 -0.84 5.97
CA GLY A 181 14.48 -1.28 5.58
C GLY A 181 14.51 -2.45 4.59
N LEU A 182 13.38 -3.11 4.35
CA LEU A 182 13.27 -4.16 3.34
C LEU A 182 12.66 -3.63 2.04
N ILE A 183 13.11 -4.20 0.92
CA ILE A 183 12.53 -3.95 -0.41
C ILE A 183 11.40 -4.95 -0.69
N GLU A 184 11.57 -6.20 -0.26
CA GLU A 184 10.63 -7.28 -0.52
C GLU A 184 9.85 -7.66 0.76
N PRO A 185 8.54 -7.93 0.66
CA PRO A 185 7.75 -8.36 1.80
C PRO A 185 8.10 -9.78 2.25
N VAL A 186 7.98 -10.04 3.54
CA VAL A 186 8.02 -11.39 4.10
C VAL A 186 6.68 -12.08 3.80
N THR A 187 6.71 -13.15 3.03
CA THR A 187 5.52 -13.91 2.60
C THR A 187 5.37 -15.25 3.31
N SER A 188 6.34 -15.63 4.14
CA SER A 188 6.32 -16.86 4.93
C SER A 188 5.91 -16.54 6.37
N PHE A 189 4.75 -17.03 6.80
CA PHE A 189 4.20 -16.79 8.12
C PHE A 189 4.34 -18.02 9.02
N VAL A 190 4.57 -17.80 10.30
CA VAL A 190 4.55 -18.86 11.32
C VAL A 190 3.12 -19.37 11.51
N SER A 191 2.16 -18.43 11.57
CA SER A 191 0.73 -18.72 11.56
C SER A 191 -0.06 -17.55 11.02
N GLN A 192 -1.25 -17.83 10.44
CA GLN A 192 -2.14 -16.82 9.90
C GLN A 192 -3.60 -17.22 10.10
N SER A 193 -4.40 -16.30 10.59
CA SER A 193 -5.85 -16.39 10.73
C SER A 193 -6.50 -15.04 10.41
N ALA A 194 -7.83 -14.95 10.47
CA ALA A 194 -8.53 -13.68 10.24
C ALA A 194 -8.22 -12.61 11.29
N THR A 195 -7.78 -12.99 12.49
CA THR A 195 -7.58 -12.07 13.63
C THR A 195 -6.14 -12.02 14.15
N GLU A 196 -5.28 -12.93 13.70
CA GLU A 196 -3.90 -13.03 14.17
C GLU A 196 -2.97 -13.49 13.04
N LEU A 197 -1.83 -12.82 12.91
CA LEU A 197 -0.74 -13.14 11.99
C LEU A 197 0.57 -13.17 12.78
N VAL A 198 1.31 -14.26 12.73
CA VAL A 198 2.64 -14.37 13.34
C VAL A 198 3.69 -14.49 12.26
N VAL A 199 4.67 -13.58 12.29
CA VAL A 199 5.74 -13.50 11.31
C VAL A 199 7.09 -13.29 11.99
N THR A 200 8.17 -13.83 11.40
CA THR A 200 9.54 -13.60 11.88
C THR A 200 10.06 -12.26 11.35
N ILE A 201 10.59 -11.43 12.23
CA ILE A 201 11.22 -10.15 11.88
C ILE A 201 12.57 -10.43 11.25
N PRO A 202 12.86 -9.97 10.02
CA PRO A 202 14.19 -10.13 9.41
C PRO A 202 15.29 -9.41 10.20
N ASP A 203 16.51 -9.96 10.17
CA ASP A 203 17.67 -9.35 10.84
C ASP A 203 18.03 -7.96 10.28
N THR A 204 17.63 -7.67 9.04
CA THR A 204 17.85 -6.39 8.36
C THR A 204 16.71 -5.39 8.54
N ALA A 205 15.68 -5.74 9.32
CA ALA A 205 14.58 -4.82 9.59
C ALA A 205 15.05 -3.62 10.42
N ASN A 206 14.53 -2.45 10.09
CA ASN A 206 14.73 -1.21 10.83
C ASN A 206 13.47 -0.85 11.63
N LYS A 207 13.64 -0.01 12.65
CA LYS A 207 12.53 0.65 13.35
C LYS A 207 11.63 1.34 12.33
N GLY A 208 10.32 1.16 12.44
CA GLY A 208 9.37 1.80 11.54
C GLY A 208 8.00 1.16 11.58
N LYS A 209 7.08 1.66 10.77
CA LYS A 209 5.76 1.06 10.62
C LYS A 209 5.83 -0.30 9.94
N ILE A 210 4.88 -1.16 10.31
CA ILE A 210 4.65 -2.44 9.64
C ILE A 210 3.62 -2.22 8.55
N THR A 211 3.90 -2.70 7.33
CA THR A 211 2.95 -2.63 6.21
C THR A 211 2.46 -4.02 5.84
N LEU A 212 1.16 -4.24 5.87
CA LEU A 212 0.52 -5.43 5.32
C LEU A 212 0.25 -5.21 3.84
N LEU A 213 0.61 -6.18 3.02
CA LEU A 213 0.30 -6.19 1.60
C LEU A 213 -0.81 -7.21 1.34
N ALA A 214 -1.96 -6.76 0.86
CA ALA A 214 -3.07 -7.64 0.47
C ALA A 214 -2.78 -8.35 -0.87
N HIS A 215 -3.53 -9.40 -1.21
CA HIS A 215 -3.44 -10.06 -2.53
C HIS A 215 -3.77 -9.10 -3.68
N SER A 216 -4.58 -8.10 -3.43
CA SER A 216 -4.87 -7.00 -4.36
C SER A 216 -3.71 -6.02 -4.57
N LEU A 217 -2.58 -6.19 -3.86
CA LEU A 217 -1.41 -5.31 -3.79
C LEU A 217 -1.70 -3.95 -3.11
N VAL A 218 -2.83 -3.81 -2.46
CA VAL A 218 -3.09 -2.66 -1.59
C VAL A 218 -2.29 -2.82 -0.31
N ALA A 219 -1.56 -1.75 0.05
CA ALA A 219 -0.75 -1.68 1.24
C ALA A 219 -1.53 -1.02 2.40
N VAL A 220 -1.45 -1.60 3.59
CA VAL A 220 -2.07 -1.07 4.81
C VAL A 220 -1.01 -0.97 5.90
N GLU A 221 -0.74 0.23 6.36
CA GLU A 221 0.27 0.50 7.40
C GLU A 221 -0.31 0.44 8.81
N SER A 222 0.54 0.04 9.77
CA SER A 222 0.21 0.16 11.20
C SER A 222 0.12 1.63 11.63
N GLU A 223 -0.68 1.91 12.66
CA GLU A 223 -0.65 3.23 13.31
C GLU A 223 0.62 3.38 14.14
N ASP A 224 0.96 2.35 14.91
CA ASP A 224 2.14 2.31 15.77
C ASP A 224 3.41 1.97 15.01
N VAL A 225 4.54 2.38 15.58
CA VAL A 225 5.90 2.12 15.12
C VAL A 225 6.43 0.87 15.82
N LEU A 226 6.99 -0.08 15.05
CA LEU A 226 7.74 -1.20 15.58
C LEU A 226 9.10 -0.70 16.07
N GLU A 227 9.32 -0.82 17.37
CA GLU A 227 10.62 -0.62 18.01
C GLU A 227 11.38 -1.97 18.03
N LEU A 228 12.70 -1.91 17.92
CA LEU A 228 13.52 -3.12 17.91
C LEU A 228 14.49 -3.11 19.10
N VAL A 229 14.67 -4.29 19.72
CA VAL A 229 15.61 -4.46 20.82
C VAL A 229 17.04 -4.18 20.33
N GLY A 230 17.76 -3.36 21.07
CA GLY A 230 19.10 -2.89 20.72
C GLY A 230 19.11 -1.59 19.92
N ASP A 231 17.96 -1.13 19.45
CA ASP A 231 17.86 0.21 18.89
C ASP A 231 17.96 1.28 19.99
N LEU A 232 18.40 2.46 19.59
CA LEU A 232 18.50 3.57 20.54
C LEU A 232 17.10 4.03 20.97
N PRO A 233 16.92 4.46 22.24
CA PRO A 233 15.64 4.99 22.68
C PRO A 233 15.23 6.20 21.84
N PRO A 234 13.93 6.43 21.68
CA PRO A 234 13.42 7.62 20.97
C PRO A 234 14.01 8.90 21.57
N LEU A 235 14.38 9.83 20.71
CA LEU A 235 14.80 11.16 21.16
C LEU A 235 13.59 11.95 21.66
N ALA A 236 13.78 12.74 22.72
CA ALA A 236 12.75 13.68 23.13
C ALA A 236 12.60 14.79 22.08
N PRO A 237 11.37 15.19 21.71
CA PRO A 237 11.15 16.16 20.66
C PRO A 237 11.90 17.47 20.90
N LEU A 238 12.43 18.08 19.84
CA LEU A 238 13.00 19.42 19.87
C LEU A 238 11.87 20.45 19.94
N GLY A 239 12.06 21.49 20.75
CA GLY A 239 11.13 22.60 20.79
C GLY A 239 11.27 23.53 19.58
N LEU A 240 12.48 23.61 18.99
CA LEU A 240 12.77 24.27 17.72
C LEU A 240 13.84 23.48 16.96
N VAL A 241 13.50 23.03 15.76
CA VAL A 241 14.36 22.20 14.92
C VAL A 241 15.26 23.07 14.06
N PHE A 242 16.58 22.74 13.99
CA PHE A 242 17.49 23.24 12.99
C PHE A 242 17.65 22.23 11.85
N TYR A 243 17.80 20.96 12.22
CA TYR A 243 17.89 19.81 11.32
C TYR A 243 17.29 18.57 12.00
N ASP A 244 16.38 17.90 11.25
CA ASP A 244 15.80 16.60 11.57
C ASP A 244 15.33 16.02 10.25
N ASP A 245 16.09 15.07 9.65
CA ASP A 245 15.98 14.63 8.25
C ASP A 245 16.21 15.72 7.19
N ALA A 246 15.90 16.97 7.50
CA ALA A 246 16.09 18.13 6.64
C ALA A 246 16.36 19.40 7.46
N LEU A 247 16.84 20.45 6.80
CA LEU A 247 16.96 21.77 7.41
C LEU A 247 15.59 22.42 7.51
N GLU A 248 15.23 22.92 8.71
CA GLU A 248 13.95 23.53 8.99
C GLU A 248 14.08 24.97 9.50
N ASN A 249 12.96 25.65 9.73
CA ASN A 249 12.86 26.98 10.34
C ASN A 249 13.82 28.03 9.75
N GLY A 250 14.04 27.97 8.43
CA GLY A 250 14.89 28.91 7.70
C GLY A 250 16.40 28.63 7.80
N TRP A 251 16.79 27.53 8.43
CA TRP A 251 18.18 27.10 8.44
C TRP A 251 18.65 26.64 7.08
N GLN A 252 19.92 26.95 6.76
CA GLN A 252 20.55 26.66 5.47
C GLN A 252 21.97 26.15 5.68
N LYS A 253 22.49 25.37 4.73
CA LYS A 253 23.90 25.02 4.68
C LYS A 253 24.68 26.20 4.09
N TRP A 254 25.50 26.88 4.89
CA TRP A 254 26.32 28.01 4.45
C TRP A 254 27.64 27.60 3.82
N GLY A 255 28.12 26.41 4.06
CA GLY A 255 29.41 25.93 3.58
C GLY A 255 30.31 25.46 4.71
N GLY A 256 31.52 25.97 4.75
CA GLY A 256 32.54 25.61 5.74
C GLY A 256 33.94 25.92 5.23
N TRP A 257 34.94 25.54 6.02
CA TRP A 257 36.35 25.75 5.66
C TRP A 257 37.22 24.53 5.99
N GLY A 258 38.48 24.54 5.56
CA GLY A 258 39.46 23.53 5.87
C GLY A 258 39.37 22.26 5.04
N GLY A 259 38.56 22.28 3.98
CA GLY A 259 38.29 21.11 3.15
C GLY A 259 37.45 20.07 3.86
N GLY A 260 37.20 18.96 3.19
CA GLY A 260 36.29 17.90 3.66
C GLY A 260 35.03 17.82 2.86
N ALA A 261 34.09 16.98 3.29
CA ALA A 261 32.82 16.77 2.61
C ALA A 261 31.65 16.81 3.61
N VAL A 262 30.51 17.26 3.15
CA VAL A 262 29.25 17.25 3.91
C VAL A 262 28.15 16.72 3.00
N ASP A 263 27.61 15.57 3.38
CA ASP A 263 26.44 14.96 2.76
C ASP A 263 25.24 15.16 3.68
N MET A 264 24.28 15.97 3.22
CA MET A 264 23.05 16.31 3.96
C MET A 264 21.94 15.25 3.77
N GLU A 265 22.14 14.32 2.85
CA GLU A 265 21.14 13.33 2.43
C GLU A 265 21.57 11.90 2.78
N ASN A 266 22.53 11.75 3.70
CA ASN A 266 23.04 10.43 4.06
C ASN A 266 21.97 9.59 4.76
N SER A 267 21.82 8.34 4.33
CA SER A 267 20.94 7.33 4.91
C SER A 267 21.67 6.09 5.46
N ASP A 268 22.99 6.04 5.38
CA ASP A 268 23.76 4.85 5.82
C ASP A 268 23.77 4.69 7.35
N ASN A 269 23.82 5.79 8.09
CA ASN A 269 23.85 5.81 9.54
C ASN A 269 23.04 7.01 10.05
N VAL A 270 21.87 6.74 10.62
CA VAL A 270 20.86 7.71 11.01
C VAL A 270 20.50 7.49 12.48
N ARG A 271 20.30 8.56 13.25
CA ARG A 271 19.91 8.48 14.67
C ARG A 271 18.41 8.29 14.84
N ASP A 272 17.64 9.04 14.09
CA ASP A 272 16.18 8.98 14.03
C ASP A 272 15.73 9.42 12.63
N GLY A 273 14.51 9.06 12.20
CA GLY A 273 14.03 9.41 10.87
C GLY A 273 14.70 8.62 9.74
N ASP A 274 14.93 9.29 8.60
CA ASP A 274 15.43 8.67 7.36
C ASP A 274 16.81 9.18 6.96
N LYS A 275 17.29 10.33 7.50
CA LYS A 275 18.55 10.97 7.09
C LYS A 275 19.32 11.55 8.26
N ALA A 276 20.62 11.57 8.11
CA ALA A 276 21.56 12.28 9.00
C ALA A 276 22.62 13.01 8.16
N ILE A 277 23.26 14.02 8.71
CA ILE A 277 24.34 14.73 8.04
C ILE A 277 25.64 13.95 8.25
N LYS A 278 26.27 13.47 7.17
CA LYS A 278 27.62 12.91 7.19
C LYS A 278 28.66 14.01 7.00
N VAL A 279 29.59 14.15 7.93
CA VAL A 279 30.61 15.19 7.93
C VAL A 279 31.98 14.57 7.93
N THR A 280 32.77 14.84 6.89
CA THR A 280 34.18 14.40 6.80
C THR A 280 35.11 15.60 6.96
N PHE A 281 35.97 15.52 7.96
CA PHE A 281 37.05 16.51 8.25
C PHE A 281 38.30 16.10 7.52
N ALA A 282 38.78 16.94 6.60
CA ALA A 282 39.98 16.66 5.81
C ALA A 282 41.29 17.07 6.52
N ASN A 283 41.17 17.93 7.53
CA ASN A 283 42.34 18.38 8.32
C ASN A 283 41.95 18.68 9.77
N ASP A 284 42.99 18.86 10.60
CA ASP A 284 42.89 18.90 12.05
C ASP A 284 42.02 20.05 12.62
N TRP A 285 41.85 21.15 11.90
CA TRP A 285 41.13 22.34 12.34
C TRP A 285 40.07 22.81 11.33
N GLY A 286 39.65 21.94 10.46
CA GLY A 286 38.59 22.21 9.49
C GLY A 286 37.22 22.31 10.14
N GLY A 287 36.34 23.15 9.56
CA GLY A 287 34.96 23.28 9.91
C GLY A 287 34.09 23.08 8.66
N PRO A 288 33.94 21.85 8.13
CA PRO A 288 33.22 21.64 6.88
C PRO A 288 31.74 21.85 7.00
N LEU A 289 31.13 21.61 8.18
CA LEU A 289 29.69 21.85 8.42
C LEU A 289 29.49 23.19 9.10
N GLN A 290 28.88 24.11 8.37
CA GLN A 290 28.38 25.39 8.88
C GLN A 290 26.93 25.55 8.42
N LEU A 291 26.02 25.58 9.39
CA LEU A 291 24.61 25.87 9.21
C LEU A 291 24.31 27.28 9.69
N GLY A 292 23.41 27.97 9.02
CA GLY A 292 23.03 29.30 9.43
C GLY A 292 21.75 29.81 8.79
N GLY A 293 21.39 31.07 9.12
CA GLY A 293 20.25 31.78 8.55
C GLY A 293 18.93 31.66 9.29
N GLY A 294 18.80 30.74 10.24
CA GLY A 294 17.52 30.50 10.93
C GLY A 294 17.07 31.62 11.88
N ASN A 295 18.01 32.46 12.40
CA ASN A 295 17.73 33.52 13.35
C ASN A 295 16.78 33.09 14.48
N SER A 296 17.02 31.91 15.04
CA SER A 296 16.14 31.25 15.99
C SER A 296 16.17 31.92 17.34
N SER A 297 15.02 32.38 17.87
CA SER A 297 14.91 32.89 19.23
C SER A 297 15.18 31.78 20.23
N THR A 298 15.93 32.10 21.28
CA THR A 298 16.19 31.18 22.40
C THR A 298 15.19 31.30 23.54
N THR A 299 14.21 32.19 23.41
CA THR A 299 13.19 32.40 24.46
C THR A 299 12.38 31.14 24.69
N GLY A 300 12.39 30.64 25.93
CA GLY A 300 11.67 29.42 26.34
C GLY A 300 12.50 28.15 26.21
N TYR A 301 13.74 28.22 25.71
CA TYR A 301 14.67 27.11 25.62
C TYR A 301 15.84 27.25 26.56
N SER A 302 16.43 26.12 26.94
CA SER A 302 17.57 26.09 27.91
C SER A 302 18.83 25.50 27.30
N ASN A 303 18.71 24.65 26.25
CA ASN A 303 19.83 23.90 25.69
C ASN A 303 19.82 23.95 24.18
N VAL A 304 21.04 23.86 23.60
CA VAL A 304 21.26 23.36 22.23
C VAL A 304 21.45 21.87 22.31
N VAL A 305 20.71 21.11 21.51
CA VAL A 305 20.72 19.65 21.49
C VAL A 305 21.12 19.16 20.11
N PHE A 306 21.94 18.12 20.06
CA PHE A 306 22.33 17.42 18.83
C PHE A 306 22.85 16.03 19.17
N SER A 307 22.77 15.09 18.22
CA SER A 307 23.31 13.74 18.36
C SER A 307 24.48 13.53 17.40
N ILE A 308 25.59 12.93 17.87
CA ILE A 308 26.76 12.62 17.05
C ILE A 308 27.09 11.14 17.16
N PHE A 309 27.43 10.53 16.02
CA PHE A 309 28.06 9.22 15.91
C PHE A 309 29.50 9.37 15.42
N GLY A 310 30.46 8.91 16.20
CA GLY A 310 31.85 8.85 15.81
C GLY A 310 32.16 7.59 14.99
N THR A 311 32.81 7.76 13.84
CA THR A 311 33.33 6.60 13.07
C THR A 311 34.65 6.12 13.60
N ALA A 312 35.17 4.98 13.07
CA ALA A 312 36.45 4.40 13.48
C ALA A 312 37.62 5.43 13.48
N GLY A 313 38.38 5.51 14.57
CA GLY A 313 39.45 6.43 14.80
C GLY A 313 39.07 7.77 15.43
N THR A 314 37.81 7.94 15.84
CA THR A 314 37.30 9.18 16.48
C THR A 314 37.20 9.11 18.00
N GLU A 315 37.42 7.95 18.62
CA GLU A 315 37.32 7.79 20.09
C GLU A 315 38.16 8.82 20.86
N GLY A 316 37.49 9.52 21.78
CA GLY A 316 38.13 10.52 22.63
C GLY A 316 38.60 11.79 21.90
N LYS A 317 38.38 11.90 20.58
CA LYS A 317 38.70 13.12 19.83
C LYS A 317 37.81 14.28 20.27
N GLN A 318 38.33 15.48 20.23
CA GLN A 318 37.58 16.66 20.60
C GLN A 318 37.12 17.45 19.38
N MET A 319 35.97 18.12 19.55
CA MET A 319 35.35 18.96 18.54
C MET A 319 34.87 20.26 19.18
N ASN A 320 35.01 21.37 18.48
CA ASN A 320 34.37 22.60 18.83
C ASN A 320 32.98 22.65 18.17
N VAL A 321 31.97 22.90 18.99
CA VAL A 321 30.60 23.25 18.54
C VAL A 321 30.45 24.74 18.72
N LEU A 322 30.35 25.47 17.62
CA LEU A 322 30.19 26.93 17.61
C LEU A 322 28.72 27.30 17.45
N VAL A 323 28.21 28.09 18.37
CA VAL A 323 26.85 28.61 18.36
C VAL A 323 26.91 30.12 18.68
N ALA A 324 26.30 30.95 17.83
CA ALA A 324 26.29 32.40 18.00
C ALA A 324 27.67 33.00 18.28
N GLY A 325 28.71 32.50 17.60
CA GLY A 325 30.10 32.96 17.75
C GLY A 325 30.82 32.58 19.06
N LYS A 326 30.21 31.66 19.85
CA LYS A 326 30.83 31.07 21.05
C LYS A 326 31.10 29.58 20.80
N GLU A 327 32.16 29.05 21.38
CA GLU A 327 32.53 27.65 21.23
C GLU A 327 32.35 26.84 22.52
N LYS A 328 31.93 25.61 22.37
CA LYS A 328 31.95 24.57 23.40
C LYS A 328 32.69 23.34 22.85
N VAL A 329 33.62 22.84 23.66
CA VAL A 329 34.34 21.60 23.34
C VAL A 329 33.46 20.41 23.78
N ILE A 330 33.28 19.46 22.87
CA ILE A 330 32.73 18.14 23.16
C ILE A 330 33.78 17.06 22.87
N THR A 331 33.56 15.87 23.44
CA THR A 331 34.38 14.68 23.17
C THR A 331 33.54 13.68 22.43
N ILE A 332 34.05 13.16 21.30
CA ILE A 332 33.34 12.20 20.45
C ILE A 332 33.46 10.81 21.07
N VAL A 333 32.38 10.05 21.03
CA VAL A 333 32.30 8.63 21.34
C VAL A 333 32.23 7.86 20.02
N GLU A 334 33.13 6.87 19.86
CA GLU A 334 33.21 6.04 18.66
C GLU A 334 32.19 4.91 18.71
N GLY A 335 31.55 4.66 17.57
CA GLY A 335 30.68 3.47 17.38
C GLY A 335 29.27 3.56 17.94
N GLU A 336 28.93 4.68 18.56
CA GLU A 336 27.58 4.88 19.08
C GLU A 336 27.04 6.31 18.88
N TRP A 337 25.72 6.44 18.79
CA TRP A 337 25.06 7.73 18.79
C TRP A 337 25.00 8.29 20.21
N THR A 338 25.58 9.48 20.41
CA THR A 338 25.59 10.19 21.68
C THR A 338 24.83 11.50 21.55
N GLU A 339 23.77 11.70 22.39
CA GLU A 339 23.05 12.98 22.49
C GLU A 339 23.83 13.96 23.37
N TYR A 340 24.08 15.14 22.84
CA TYR A 340 24.70 16.25 23.55
C TYR A 340 23.62 17.30 23.89
N ASN A 341 23.47 17.59 25.18
CA ASN A 341 22.60 18.63 25.70
C ASN A 341 23.51 19.76 26.25
N VAL A 342 23.77 20.78 25.46
CA VAL A 342 24.66 21.88 25.84
C VAL A 342 23.85 23.08 26.31
N PRO A 343 23.98 23.49 27.57
CA PRO A 343 23.28 24.65 28.09
C PRO A 343 23.55 25.92 27.29
N LEU A 344 22.53 26.74 27.03
CA LEU A 344 22.69 28.03 26.37
C LEU A 344 23.61 28.99 27.14
N THR A 345 23.78 28.78 28.45
CA THR A 345 24.72 29.53 29.29
C THR A 345 26.16 29.31 28.89
N ASP A 346 26.49 28.14 28.32
CA ASP A 346 27.84 27.81 27.82
C ASP A 346 28.18 28.62 26.55
N TYR A 347 27.16 29.12 25.86
CA TYR A 347 27.26 30.04 24.72
C TYR A 347 26.95 31.49 25.07
N ALA A 348 27.06 31.86 26.38
CA ALA A 348 26.79 33.20 26.94
C ALA A 348 25.32 33.64 26.74
N SER A 349 24.35 32.70 26.77
CA SER A 349 22.90 32.93 26.68
C SER A 349 22.49 33.88 25.54
N PRO A 350 22.79 33.58 24.29
CA PRO A 350 22.44 34.44 23.16
C PRO A 350 20.89 34.59 23.08
N ALA A 351 20.38 35.77 22.76
CA ALA A 351 18.96 35.95 22.55
C ALA A 351 18.44 35.30 21.26
N THR A 352 19.34 35.14 20.27
CA THR A 352 19.07 34.48 18.99
C THR A 352 20.27 33.65 18.55
N ILE A 353 20.01 32.56 17.84
CA ILE A 353 21.01 31.75 17.20
C ILE A 353 20.79 31.81 15.69
N ASN A 354 21.83 32.19 14.97
CA ASN A 354 21.85 32.25 13.50
C ASN A 354 22.97 31.45 12.87
N GLU A 355 23.76 30.73 13.69
CA GLU A 355 24.88 29.90 13.25
C GLU A 355 25.03 28.69 14.18
N PHE A 356 25.25 27.52 13.57
CA PHE A 356 25.69 26.29 14.20
C PHE A 356 26.81 25.68 13.34
N THR A 357 28.00 25.51 13.92
CA THR A 357 29.17 25.05 13.17
C THR A 357 29.91 23.96 13.94
N LEU A 358 30.35 22.93 13.24
CA LEU A 358 31.24 21.91 13.77
C LEU A 358 32.67 22.10 13.25
N GLN A 359 33.60 22.20 14.16
CA GLN A 359 35.05 22.34 13.86
C GLN A 359 35.82 21.20 14.50
N GLY A 360 36.63 20.50 13.72
CA GLY A 360 37.61 19.54 14.24
C GLY A 360 38.58 20.20 15.18
N ARG A 361 39.05 19.45 16.19
CA ARG A 361 40.03 19.91 17.16
C ARG A 361 41.21 18.93 17.22
N GLY A 362 42.11 19.07 16.27
CA GLY A 362 43.28 18.22 16.16
C GLY A 362 43.03 16.82 15.60
N PHE A 363 42.02 16.65 14.74
CA PHE A 363 41.78 15.38 14.05
C PHE A 363 41.20 15.56 12.64
N ALA A 364 41.48 14.60 11.78
CA ALA A 364 40.76 14.34 10.54
C ALA A 364 39.94 13.03 10.69
N GLY A 365 38.77 12.94 10.06
CA GLY A 365 37.93 11.76 10.19
C GLY A 365 36.46 12.06 9.79
N THR A 366 35.61 11.09 9.97
CA THR A 366 34.17 11.23 9.64
C THR A 366 33.31 11.07 10.88
N ILE A 367 32.27 11.87 10.97
CA ILE A 367 31.17 11.70 11.93
C ILE A 367 29.84 11.76 11.20
N TYR A 368 28.79 11.34 11.89
CA TYR A 368 27.40 11.66 11.53
C TYR A 368 26.80 12.54 12.61
N ILE A 369 25.99 13.48 12.22
CA ILE A 369 25.24 14.34 13.14
C ILE A 369 23.79 14.40 12.74
N ASP A 370 22.90 14.41 13.75
CA ASP A 370 21.44 14.35 13.58
C ASP A 370 20.73 15.06 14.72
N HIS A 371 19.44 15.34 14.56
CA HIS A 371 18.56 15.88 15.59
C HIS A 371 19.11 17.14 16.24
N ILE A 372 19.30 18.19 15.43
CA ILE A 372 19.90 19.46 15.87
C ILE A 372 18.83 20.48 16.16
N GLY A 373 18.82 21.09 17.35
CA GLY A 373 17.85 22.12 17.68
C GLY A 373 17.93 22.65 19.11
N LEU A 374 16.80 23.17 19.61
CA LEU A 374 16.66 23.73 20.95
C LEU A 374 15.66 22.91 21.79
N LYS A 375 15.97 22.74 23.07
CA LYS A 375 15.09 22.23 24.12
C LYS A 375 14.98 23.20 25.29
#